data_19d86ec3a3216f9bdc76d08707f02553
#
_entry.id   19d86ec3a3216f9bdc76d08707f02553
#
_cell.length_a   1.000
_cell.length_b   1.000
_cell.length_c   1.000
_cell.angle_alpha   90.00
_cell.angle_beta   90.00
_cell.angle_gamma   90.00
#
_symmetry.space_group_name_H-M   'P 1'
#
loop_
_entity.id
_entity.type
_entity.pdbx_description
1 polymer ?
#
loop_
_entity_poly.entity_id
_entity_poly.type
_entity_poly.pdbx_seq_one_letter_code
_entity_poly.pdbx_strand_id
1 'polypeptide(L)'
;MTLEQRLLEAAEQKLLRPLDVQFALMVAKDEHPAVMLAAAMLSRDAGEGHVCLPLSHLSPAMQPKGRARELWQQLFAEANVPQEWEPLLLSSEAVSGGERPTPLILSRGRLYLNRMWRNELTVVRFFSETNAPFAVDEAQLAATLNALFPVSDTIDWQKVAAAVALTRRISVISGGPGTGKTTTVAKLLAALVQMAGTEKCRIRLAAPTGKAAARLTESLGAALRKLDLTDAQKAMLPTDASTLHRLLGAQPGSQKMRYHAGNPLHLDVLVVDEASMIDLPMMARLIDALPPHGRVIFLGDRDQLASVEAGAVLGDICSWVNAGYTVERAAQLSRLVGATVPAGDGQTAGALRDSLCLLRTSYRFGSDSGIGQLASAVNRGDKKEVDAVFTRGFSDIELKPQHSTDDYAAMLDDARAGYGHYLQLLREQADPEVVLAAFGEYQLLCALREGPWGVSGLNQQFEQLLTHHRQIVPQRHSRWYEGRPVMITRNDSALGLFNGDIGVALDRGDGMRVWFPMPDGTIKSVQPSRLPEHDTAWAMTVHKSQGSEFTHAALVLPTQIVPVVSRELVYTAITRAKARLSMYADKNLLIQAIATRTERRSGLSAIFAEME
;
A
#
# COMPACT_ATOMS: atom_id res chain seq x y z
N MET A 1 -37.18 13.40 -20.79
CA MET A 1 -36.13 13.68 -19.76
C MET A 1 -34.79 13.70 -20.49
N THR A 2 -33.97 14.73 -20.26
CA THR A 2 -32.65 14.82 -20.90
C THR A 2 -31.63 13.92 -20.22
N LEU A 3 -30.50 13.63 -20.89
CA LEU A 3 -29.41 12.87 -20.27
C LEU A 3 -28.87 13.58 -19.02
N GLU A 4 -28.75 14.91 -19.05
CA GLU A 4 -28.32 15.68 -17.88
C GLU A 4 -29.22 15.45 -16.67
N GLN A 5 -30.54 15.45 -16.87
CA GLN A 5 -31.50 15.16 -15.81
C GLN A 5 -31.36 13.74 -15.30
N ARG A 6 -31.08 12.76 -16.16
CA ARG A 6 -30.85 11.36 -15.78
C ARG A 6 -29.54 11.20 -14.99
N LEU A 7 -28.50 11.93 -15.37
CA LEU A 7 -27.23 11.93 -14.62
C LEU A 7 -27.40 12.51 -13.21
N LEU A 8 -28.19 13.59 -13.08
CA LEU A 8 -28.51 14.16 -11.77
C LEU A 8 -29.32 13.19 -10.91
N GLU A 9 -30.29 12.49 -11.51
CA GLU A 9 -31.04 11.41 -10.84
C GLU A 9 -30.10 10.29 -10.37
N ALA A 10 -29.14 9.88 -11.21
CA ALA A 10 -28.15 8.87 -10.85
C ALA A 10 -27.28 9.31 -9.65
N ALA A 11 -26.94 10.60 -9.58
CA ALA A 11 -26.22 11.17 -8.44
C ALA A 11 -27.07 11.16 -7.16
N GLU A 12 -28.36 11.48 -7.24
CA GLU A 12 -29.30 11.40 -6.12
C GLU A 12 -29.44 9.96 -5.59
N GLN A 13 -29.44 8.97 -6.49
CA GLN A 13 -29.49 7.55 -6.16
C GLN A 13 -28.12 6.95 -5.82
N LYS A 14 -27.08 7.76 -5.73
CA LYS A 14 -25.71 7.37 -5.38
C LYS A 14 -25.05 6.38 -6.36
N LEU A 15 -25.51 6.31 -7.59
CA LEU A 15 -24.83 5.57 -8.67
C LEU A 15 -23.64 6.33 -9.23
N LEU A 16 -23.72 7.65 -9.19
CA LEU A 16 -22.65 8.59 -9.52
C LEU A 16 -22.48 9.56 -8.35
N ARG A 17 -21.32 10.19 -8.30
CA ARG A 17 -21.11 11.32 -7.38
C ARG A 17 -21.53 12.63 -8.08
N PRO A 18 -21.95 13.66 -7.35
CA PRO A 18 -22.17 14.98 -7.93
C PRO A 18 -20.97 15.47 -8.75
N LEU A 19 -19.75 15.17 -8.30
CA LEU A 19 -18.50 15.50 -9.01
C LEU A 19 -18.45 14.85 -10.40
N ASP A 20 -18.90 13.61 -10.54
CA ASP A 20 -18.89 12.89 -11.83
C ASP A 20 -19.80 13.55 -12.85
N VAL A 21 -20.97 14.01 -12.40
CA VAL A 21 -21.92 14.74 -13.25
C VAL A 21 -21.35 16.10 -13.65
N GLN A 22 -20.79 16.85 -12.72
CA GLN A 22 -20.17 18.14 -13.01
C GLN A 22 -19.00 18.02 -13.97
N PHE A 23 -18.18 17.02 -13.80
CA PHE A 23 -17.06 16.71 -14.71
C PHE A 23 -17.57 16.44 -16.13
N ALA A 24 -18.59 15.58 -16.27
CA ALA A 24 -19.19 15.24 -17.57
C ALA A 24 -19.76 16.49 -18.27
N LEU A 25 -20.46 17.36 -17.53
CA LEU A 25 -20.99 18.61 -18.06
C LEU A 25 -19.87 19.57 -18.47
N MET A 26 -18.81 19.66 -17.69
CA MET A 26 -17.68 20.54 -17.99
C MET A 26 -16.96 20.15 -19.28
N VAL A 27 -16.75 18.85 -19.51
CA VAL A 27 -15.92 18.37 -20.64
C VAL A 27 -16.74 18.03 -21.88
N ALA A 28 -18.03 17.71 -21.77
CA ALA A 28 -18.82 17.12 -22.85
C ALA A 28 -20.22 17.71 -23.02
N LYS A 29 -20.52 18.90 -22.45
CA LYS A 29 -21.84 19.50 -22.53
C LYS A 29 -22.32 19.71 -23.97
N ASP A 30 -21.42 20.18 -24.84
CA ASP A 30 -21.71 20.49 -26.25
C ASP A 30 -21.35 19.30 -27.18
N GLU A 31 -21.05 18.13 -26.61
CA GLU A 31 -20.69 16.94 -27.35
C GLU A 31 -21.88 15.97 -27.46
N HIS A 32 -21.67 14.87 -28.20
CA HIS A 32 -22.66 13.81 -28.29
C HIS A 32 -23.00 13.26 -26.89
N PRO A 33 -24.29 12.99 -26.56
CA PRO A 33 -24.69 12.52 -25.24
C PRO A 33 -23.92 11.27 -24.75
N ALA A 34 -23.54 10.37 -25.66
CA ALA A 34 -22.74 9.21 -25.32
C ALA A 34 -21.36 9.58 -24.75
N VAL A 35 -20.74 10.65 -25.26
CA VAL A 35 -19.46 11.16 -24.73
C VAL A 35 -19.63 11.68 -23.31
N MET A 36 -20.73 12.39 -23.06
CA MET A 36 -21.07 12.86 -21.70
C MET A 36 -21.24 11.70 -20.72
N LEU A 37 -21.95 10.66 -21.12
CA LEU A 37 -22.13 9.46 -20.28
C LEU A 37 -20.78 8.77 -20.02
N ALA A 38 -19.97 8.60 -21.05
CA ALA A 38 -18.64 7.99 -20.90
C ALA A 38 -17.74 8.82 -19.96
N ALA A 39 -17.78 10.14 -20.04
CA ALA A 39 -17.04 11.04 -19.14
C ALA A 39 -17.48 10.88 -17.68
N ALA A 40 -18.79 10.81 -17.43
CA ALA A 40 -19.34 10.60 -16.08
C ALA A 40 -18.91 9.23 -15.50
N MET A 41 -18.97 8.19 -16.30
CA MET A 41 -18.58 6.84 -15.89
C MET A 41 -17.06 6.74 -15.63
N LEU A 42 -16.25 7.40 -16.47
CA LEU A 42 -14.79 7.46 -16.26
C LEU A 42 -14.44 8.18 -14.95
N SER A 43 -15.09 9.30 -14.66
CA SER A 43 -14.89 10.04 -13.41
C SER A 43 -15.27 9.19 -12.20
N ARG A 44 -16.40 8.48 -12.26
CA ARG A 44 -16.79 7.52 -11.21
C ARG A 44 -15.73 6.46 -10.98
N ASP A 45 -15.27 5.83 -12.05
CA ASP A 45 -14.26 4.76 -11.97
C ASP A 45 -12.93 5.29 -11.41
N ALA A 46 -12.52 6.49 -11.77
CA ALA A 46 -11.34 7.14 -11.19
C ALA A 46 -11.51 7.34 -9.67
N GLY A 47 -12.69 7.71 -9.22
CA GLY A 47 -13.02 7.82 -7.80
C GLY A 47 -12.98 6.49 -7.05
N GLU A 48 -13.18 5.38 -7.75
CA GLU A 48 -13.08 4.01 -7.21
C GLU A 48 -11.66 3.44 -7.29
N GLY A 49 -10.69 4.21 -7.75
CA GLY A 49 -9.28 3.83 -7.83
C GLY A 49 -8.84 3.19 -9.14
N HIS A 50 -9.68 3.23 -10.18
CA HIS A 50 -9.31 2.77 -11.51
C HIS A 50 -8.55 3.87 -12.27
N VAL A 51 -7.54 3.48 -13.03
CA VAL A 51 -6.77 4.40 -13.89
C VAL A 51 -7.51 4.69 -15.19
N CYS A 52 -8.23 3.71 -15.71
CA CYS A 52 -8.90 3.79 -17.00
C CYS A 52 -10.25 3.06 -17.00
N LEU A 53 -11.04 3.34 -18.02
CA LEU A 53 -12.32 2.68 -18.31
C LEU A 53 -12.21 1.96 -19.65
N PRO A 54 -12.14 0.61 -19.66
CA PRO A 54 -12.16 -0.15 -20.91
C PRO A 54 -13.48 0.05 -21.65
N LEU A 55 -13.43 0.18 -22.96
CA LEU A 55 -14.64 0.37 -23.78
C LEU A 55 -15.64 -0.78 -23.62
N SER A 56 -15.17 -1.99 -23.34
CA SER A 56 -16.02 -3.15 -23.04
C SER A 56 -16.90 -2.99 -21.80
N HIS A 57 -16.55 -2.08 -20.90
CA HIS A 57 -17.32 -1.76 -19.70
C HIS A 57 -18.39 -0.69 -19.92
N LEU A 58 -18.42 -0.09 -21.10
CA LEU A 58 -19.44 0.90 -21.50
C LEU A 58 -20.68 0.20 -22.05
N SER A 59 -21.30 -0.62 -21.23
CA SER A 59 -22.56 -1.30 -21.53
C SER A 59 -23.41 -1.47 -20.27
N PRO A 60 -24.76 -1.52 -20.39
CA PRO A 60 -25.63 -1.75 -19.23
C PRO A 60 -25.36 -3.09 -18.53
N ALA A 61 -24.98 -4.13 -19.30
CA ALA A 61 -24.72 -5.46 -18.77
C ALA A 61 -23.52 -5.51 -17.81
N MET A 62 -22.57 -4.60 -17.95
CA MET A 62 -21.36 -4.51 -17.12
C MET A 62 -21.56 -3.64 -15.86
N GLN A 63 -22.74 -3.06 -15.66
CA GLN A 63 -23.03 -2.23 -14.52
C GLN A 63 -23.61 -3.06 -13.36
N PRO A 64 -23.62 -2.52 -12.13
CA PRO A 64 -24.16 -3.25 -10.97
C PRO A 64 -25.58 -3.76 -11.18
N LYS A 65 -25.85 -4.96 -10.71
CA LYS A 65 -27.16 -5.62 -10.80
C LYS A 65 -28.10 -5.10 -9.68
N GLY A 66 -29.39 -5.23 -9.88
CA GLY A 66 -30.41 -4.88 -8.90
C GLY A 66 -31.26 -3.68 -9.33
N ARG A 67 -31.75 -2.88 -8.38
CA ARG A 67 -32.59 -1.70 -8.64
C ARG A 67 -31.94 -0.65 -9.54
N ALA A 68 -30.62 -0.59 -9.53
CA ALA A 68 -29.84 0.30 -10.36
C ALA A 68 -29.83 -0.09 -11.84
N ARG A 69 -30.16 -1.34 -12.18
CA ARG A 69 -30.10 -1.85 -13.56
C ARG A 69 -31.01 -1.06 -14.50
N GLU A 70 -32.20 -0.75 -14.04
CA GLU A 70 -33.19 -0.01 -14.84
C GLU A 70 -32.72 1.40 -15.15
N LEU A 71 -32.18 2.10 -14.16
CA LEU A 71 -31.63 3.43 -14.35
C LEU A 71 -30.42 3.44 -15.31
N TRP A 72 -29.54 2.44 -15.21
CA TRP A 72 -28.44 2.29 -16.17
C TRP A 72 -28.93 2.06 -17.59
N GLN A 73 -29.95 1.23 -17.78
CA GLN A 73 -30.57 1.03 -19.09
C GLN A 73 -31.15 2.33 -19.65
N GLN A 74 -31.81 3.13 -18.82
CA GLN A 74 -32.34 4.43 -19.20
C GLN A 74 -31.24 5.41 -19.56
N LEU A 75 -30.14 5.44 -18.80
CA LEU A 75 -28.99 6.29 -19.10
C LEU A 75 -28.38 5.97 -20.47
N PHE A 76 -28.16 4.70 -20.75
CA PHE A 76 -27.60 4.26 -22.03
C PHE A 76 -28.57 4.55 -23.20
N ALA A 77 -29.85 4.39 -22.99
CA ALA A 77 -30.88 4.72 -24.00
C ALA A 77 -30.92 6.23 -24.30
N GLU A 78 -30.96 7.08 -23.27
CA GLU A 78 -30.96 8.56 -23.42
C GLU A 78 -29.65 9.09 -24.04
N ALA A 79 -28.55 8.37 -23.85
CA ALA A 79 -27.26 8.74 -24.39
C ALA A 79 -27.10 8.39 -25.86
N ASN A 80 -28.04 7.67 -26.48
CA ASN A 80 -27.91 7.18 -27.86
C ASN A 80 -26.59 6.46 -28.11
N VAL A 81 -26.28 5.48 -27.27
CA VAL A 81 -25.03 4.76 -27.27
C VAL A 81 -24.80 4.05 -28.61
N PRO A 82 -23.63 4.22 -29.25
CA PRO A 82 -23.32 3.57 -30.52
C PRO A 82 -23.04 2.08 -30.35
N GLN A 83 -23.08 1.35 -31.46
CA GLN A 83 -22.61 -0.04 -31.47
C GLN A 83 -21.09 -0.12 -31.25
N GLU A 84 -20.36 0.81 -31.86
CA GLU A 84 -18.91 0.95 -31.71
C GLU A 84 -18.57 2.30 -31.08
N TRP A 85 -17.94 2.27 -29.93
CA TRP A 85 -17.59 3.45 -29.17
C TRP A 85 -16.41 4.24 -29.74
N GLU A 86 -15.40 3.56 -30.27
CA GLU A 86 -14.15 4.20 -30.67
C GLU A 86 -14.34 5.29 -31.73
N PRO A 87 -15.03 5.07 -32.85
CA PRO A 87 -15.23 6.13 -33.84
C PRO A 87 -16.00 7.33 -33.27
N LEU A 88 -17.01 7.08 -32.47
CA LEU A 88 -17.80 8.16 -31.87
C LEU A 88 -16.96 9.00 -30.90
N LEU A 89 -16.22 8.35 -30.01
CA LEU A 89 -15.36 9.04 -29.06
C LEU A 89 -14.29 9.89 -29.77
N LEU A 90 -13.63 9.34 -30.79
CA LEU A 90 -12.59 10.04 -31.52
C LEU A 90 -13.13 11.19 -32.40
N SER A 91 -14.42 11.21 -32.69
CA SER A 91 -15.07 12.32 -33.40
C SER A 91 -15.34 13.52 -32.48
N SER A 92 -15.26 13.37 -31.17
CA SER A 92 -15.49 14.41 -30.18
C SER A 92 -14.28 15.32 -30.00
N GLU A 93 -14.53 16.60 -29.78
CA GLU A 93 -13.48 17.57 -29.42
C GLU A 93 -12.92 17.34 -28.02
N ALA A 94 -13.62 16.57 -27.18
CA ALA A 94 -13.22 16.24 -25.82
C ALA A 94 -12.25 15.05 -25.74
N VAL A 95 -12.09 14.28 -26.81
CA VAL A 95 -11.34 13.03 -26.85
C VAL A 95 -10.30 13.04 -27.97
N SER A 96 -9.11 12.56 -27.68
CA SER A 96 -8.06 12.29 -28.67
C SER A 96 -7.26 11.04 -28.31
N GLY A 97 -6.37 10.62 -29.20
CA GLY A 97 -5.41 9.54 -28.93
C GLY A 97 -4.13 10.01 -28.23
N GLY A 98 -4.05 11.27 -27.83
CA GLY A 98 -2.87 11.86 -27.21
C GLY A 98 -2.13 12.89 -28.09
N GLU A 99 -2.49 13.00 -29.36
CA GLU A 99 -1.91 13.94 -30.32
C GLU A 99 -2.38 15.38 -30.07
N ARG A 100 -3.49 15.56 -29.38
CA ARG A 100 -4.06 16.87 -28.99
C ARG A 100 -4.27 16.92 -27.47
N PRO A 101 -4.18 18.10 -26.86
CA PRO A 101 -4.41 18.28 -25.41
C PRO A 101 -5.91 18.26 -25.08
N THR A 102 -6.51 17.08 -25.06
CA THR A 102 -7.92 16.89 -24.72
C THR A 102 -8.07 16.41 -23.29
N PRO A 103 -9.20 16.68 -22.62
CA PRO A 103 -9.42 16.21 -21.24
C PRO A 103 -9.50 14.69 -21.14
N LEU A 104 -9.95 13.99 -22.19
CA LEU A 104 -10.04 12.55 -22.25
C LEU A 104 -9.10 12.01 -23.33
N ILE A 105 -8.50 10.87 -23.05
CA ILE A 105 -7.62 10.14 -23.97
C ILE A 105 -8.18 8.74 -24.21
N LEU A 106 -8.25 8.36 -25.48
CA LEU A 106 -8.59 7.00 -25.89
C LEU A 106 -7.32 6.33 -26.41
N SER A 107 -6.87 5.30 -25.74
CA SER A 107 -5.67 4.55 -26.11
C SER A 107 -5.89 3.06 -25.89
N ARG A 108 -5.60 2.25 -26.90
CA ARG A 108 -5.69 0.79 -26.84
C ARG A 108 -7.02 0.27 -26.28
N GLY A 109 -8.13 0.85 -26.73
CA GLY A 109 -9.47 0.45 -26.27
C GLY A 109 -9.81 0.84 -24.82
N ARG A 110 -9.07 1.77 -24.25
CA ARG A 110 -9.27 2.28 -22.89
C ARG A 110 -9.41 3.79 -22.90
N LEU A 111 -10.38 4.27 -22.15
CA LEU A 111 -10.61 5.70 -21.96
C LEU A 111 -9.93 6.14 -20.66
N TYR A 112 -9.20 7.25 -20.72
CA TYR A 112 -8.43 7.81 -19.60
C TYR A 112 -8.76 9.28 -19.37
N LEU A 113 -8.64 9.73 -18.13
CA LEU A 113 -8.35 11.14 -17.87
C LEU A 113 -6.94 11.44 -18.41
N ASN A 114 -6.75 12.59 -19.04
CA ASN A 114 -5.48 12.96 -19.69
C ASN A 114 -4.29 12.81 -18.74
N ARG A 115 -4.39 13.33 -17.51
CA ARG A 115 -3.32 13.27 -16.50
C ARG A 115 -2.95 11.83 -16.15
N MET A 116 -3.92 10.93 -16.06
CA MET A 116 -3.69 9.53 -15.72
C MET A 116 -3.00 8.77 -16.85
N TRP A 117 -3.38 9.03 -18.08
CA TRP A 117 -2.71 8.49 -19.25
C TRP A 117 -1.24 8.93 -19.31
N ARG A 118 -0.96 10.22 -19.07
CA ARG A 118 0.41 10.74 -19.04
C ARG A 118 1.23 10.12 -17.92
N ASN A 119 0.65 9.95 -16.73
CA ASN A 119 1.30 9.30 -15.60
C ASN A 119 1.66 7.86 -15.93
N GLU A 120 0.75 7.14 -16.57
CA GLU A 120 0.97 5.76 -16.99
C GLU A 120 2.11 5.66 -18.02
N LEU A 121 2.16 6.56 -18.99
CA LEU A 121 3.27 6.63 -19.95
C LEU A 121 4.60 6.93 -19.25
N THR A 122 4.62 7.81 -18.27
CA THR A 122 5.82 8.11 -17.49
C THR A 122 6.37 6.85 -16.83
N VAL A 123 5.50 6.06 -16.19
CA VAL A 123 5.88 4.80 -15.55
C VAL A 123 6.41 3.79 -16.57
N VAL A 124 5.71 3.62 -17.69
CA VAL A 124 6.13 2.67 -18.74
C VAL A 124 7.50 3.02 -19.29
N ARG A 125 7.73 4.27 -19.65
CA ARG A 125 9.01 4.75 -20.18
C ARG A 125 10.13 4.56 -19.18
N PHE A 126 9.86 4.83 -17.91
CA PHE A 126 10.84 4.66 -16.86
C PHE A 126 11.33 3.22 -16.75
N PHE A 127 10.41 2.26 -16.70
CA PHE A 127 10.77 0.84 -16.56
C PHE A 127 11.27 0.19 -17.84
N SER A 128 11.00 0.76 -19.00
CA SER A 128 11.39 0.18 -20.29
C SER A 128 12.56 0.89 -20.97
N GLU A 129 12.50 2.22 -21.09
CA GLU A 129 13.48 2.99 -21.86
C GLU A 129 14.67 3.45 -21.03
N THR A 130 14.44 3.80 -19.75
CA THR A 130 15.49 4.36 -18.88
C THR A 130 16.10 3.33 -17.95
N ASN A 131 15.57 2.12 -17.91
CA ASN A 131 16.06 1.04 -17.07
C ASN A 131 17.24 0.32 -17.71
N ALA A 132 18.36 1.01 -17.79
CA ALA A 132 19.57 0.48 -18.40
C ALA A 132 20.35 -0.44 -17.46
N PRO A 133 21.06 -1.47 -17.99
CA PRO A 133 22.04 -2.19 -17.19
C PRO A 133 23.19 -1.27 -16.80
N PHE A 134 23.69 -1.44 -15.57
CA PHE A 134 24.96 -0.84 -15.16
C PHE A 134 26.11 -1.70 -15.60
N ALA A 135 27.16 -1.08 -16.14
CA ALA A 135 28.43 -1.74 -16.34
C ALA A 135 29.08 -2.01 -14.98
N VAL A 136 29.32 -3.28 -14.68
CA VAL A 136 29.92 -3.72 -13.41
C VAL A 136 31.08 -4.67 -13.70
N ASP A 137 32.09 -4.64 -12.83
CA ASP A 137 33.07 -5.72 -12.74
C ASP A 137 32.41 -6.91 -12.07
N GLU A 138 31.99 -7.90 -12.88
CA GLU A 138 31.27 -9.08 -12.39
C GLU A 138 32.09 -9.88 -11.37
N ALA A 139 33.42 -9.95 -11.51
CA ALA A 139 34.29 -10.68 -10.58
C ALA A 139 34.31 -9.98 -9.22
N GLN A 140 34.45 -8.66 -9.19
CA GLN A 140 34.41 -7.84 -7.97
C GLN A 140 33.04 -7.94 -7.30
N LEU A 141 31.98 -7.82 -8.07
CA LEU A 141 30.60 -7.90 -7.55
C LEU A 141 30.31 -9.28 -6.96
N ALA A 142 30.69 -10.36 -7.65
CA ALA A 142 30.53 -11.72 -7.14
C ALA A 142 31.28 -11.94 -5.83
N ALA A 143 32.52 -11.43 -5.73
CA ALA A 143 33.31 -11.52 -4.50
C ALA A 143 32.66 -10.73 -3.34
N THR A 144 32.13 -9.53 -3.63
CA THR A 144 31.44 -8.70 -2.64
C THR A 144 30.17 -9.37 -2.14
N LEU A 145 29.37 -9.94 -3.05
CA LEU A 145 28.16 -10.67 -2.70
C LEU A 145 28.46 -11.93 -1.88
N ASN A 146 29.50 -12.68 -2.23
CA ASN A 146 29.92 -13.85 -1.47
C ASN A 146 30.38 -13.52 -0.04
N ALA A 147 30.97 -12.35 0.17
CA ALA A 147 31.35 -11.88 1.50
C ALA A 147 30.14 -11.48 2.36
N LEU A 148 29.08 -10.94 1.76
CA LEU A 148 27.88 -10.46 2.45
C LEU A 148 26.82 -11.53 2.62
N PHE A 149 26.71 -12.45 1.67
CA PHE A 149 25.73 -13.54 1.69
C PHE A 149 26.47 -14.87 1.75
N PRO A 150 26.21 -15.72 2.76
CA PRO A 150 26.84 -17.03 2.87
C PRO A 150 26.62 -17.90 1.64
N VAL A 151 27.61 -18.69 1.27
CA VAL A 151 27.47 -19.65 0.18
C VAL A 151 26.47 -20.73 0.60
N SER A 152 25.52 -21.03 -0.28
CA SER A 152 24.47 -22.01 -0.08
C SER A 152 24.36 -22.95 -1.29
N ASP A 153 24.03 -24.21 -1.05
CA ASP A 153 23.79 -25.18 -2.12
C ASP A 153 22.46 -24.92 -2.86
N THR A 154 21.58 -24.14 -2.25
CA THR A 154 20.31 -23.72 -2.83
C THR A 154 20.36 -22.26 -3.21
N ILE A 155 19.44 -21.81 -4.10
CA ILE A 155 19.34 -20.41 -4.49
C ILE A 155 19.00 -19.56 -3.27
N ASP A 156 19.86 -18.59 -2.97
CA ASP A 156 19.57 -17.51 -2.02
C ASP A 156 18.91 -16.35 -2.75
N TRP A 157 17.60 -16.23 -2.64
CA TRP A 157 16.84 -15.17 -3.32
C TRP A 157 17.14 -13.77 -2.81
N GLN A 158 17.62 -13.60 -1.58
CA GLN A 158 18.11 -12.32 -1.10
C GLN A 158 19.39 -11.91 -1.85
N LYS A 159 20.29 -12.85 -2.09
CA LYS A 159 21.51 -12.62 -2.89
C LYS A 159 21.18 -12.30 -4.34
N VAL A 160 20.20 -12.99 -4.93
CA VAL A 160 19.69 -12.70 -6.27
C VAL A 160 19.10 -11.28 -6.33
N ALA A 161 18.29 -10.90 -5.34
CA ALA A 161 17.73 -9.55 -5.26
C ALA A 161 18.82 -8.46 -5.20
N ALA A 162 19.85 -8.68 -4.41
CA ALA A 162 21.00 -7.78 -4.35
C ALA A 162 21.72 -7.69 -5.70
N ALA A 163 21.94 -8.83 -6.37
CA ALA A 163 22.55 -8.87 -7.70
C ALA A 163 21.72 -8.12 -8.74
N VAL A 164 20.40 -8.29 -8.72
CA VAL A 164 19.47 -7.55 -9.60
C VAL A 164 19.62 -6.04 -9.38
N ALA A 165 19.55 -5.59 -8.14
CA ALA A 165 19.59 -4.18 -7.79
C ALA A 165 20.96 -3.53 -8.09
N LEU A 166 22.04 -4.27 -7.96
CA LEU A 166 23.39 -3.77 -8.22
C LEU A 166 23.76 -3.71 -9.70
N THR A 167 22.99 -4.36 -10.56
CA THR A 167 23.24 -4.43 -12.00
C THR A 167 22.20 -3.72 -12.85
N ARG A 168 21.21 -3.10 -12.23
CA ARG A 168 20.17 -2.30 -12.91
C ARG A 168 20.00 -0.94 -12.26
N ARG A 169 19.63 0.04 -13.05
CA ARG A 169 19.27 1.37 -12.57
C ARG A 169 17.99 1.33 -11.74
N ILE A 170 17.02 0.55 -12.19
CA ILE A 170 15.72 0.43 -11.55
C ILE A 170 15.51 -1.03 -11.17
N SER A 171 15.13 -1.28 -9.93
CA SER A 171 14.81 -2.62 -9.46
C SER A 171 13.63 -2.62 -8.51
N VAL A 172 12.91 -3.72 -8.48
CA VAL A 172 11.78 -3.96 -7.58
C VAL A 172 12.01 -5.28 -6.86
N ILE A 173 12.05 -5.22 -5.54
CA ILE A 173 12.17 -6.38 -4.66
C ILE A 173 10.86 -6.54 -3.93
N SER A 174 10.11 -7.60 -4.25
CA SER A 174 8.85 -7.93 -3.59
C SER A 174 9.03 -9.13 -2.67
N GLY A 175 8.43 -9.06 -1.51
CA GLY A 175 8.43 -10.17 -0.57
C GLY A 175 7.38 -9.97 0.50
N GLY A 176 6.82 -11.08 0.97
CA GLY A 176 5.89 -11.11 2.08
C GLY A 176 6.57 -10.83 3.42
N PRO A 177 5.83 -10.93 4.52
CA PRO A 177 6.35 -10.66 5.85
C PRO A 177 7.46 -11.66 6.22
N GLY A 178 8.52 -11.15 6.83
CA GLY A 178 9.63 -11.98 7.31
C GLY A 178 10.51 -12.58 6.23
N THR A 179 10.42 -12.13 4.99
CA THR A 179 11.28 -12.58 3.88
C THR A 179 12.66 -11.92 3.86
N GLY A 180 12.90 -11.00 4.79
CA GLY A 180 14.19 -10.35 4.94
C GLY A 180 14.46 -9.23 3.94
N LYS A 181 13.43 -8.47 3.54
CA LYS A 181 13.59 -7.30 2.67
C LYS A 181 14.58 -6.29 3.23
N THR A 182 14.44 -5.92 4.48
CA THR A 182 15.33 -4.95 5.15
C THR A 182 16.76 -5.46 5.27
N THR A 183 16.94 -6.74 5.64
CA THR A 183 18.26 -7.38 5.71
C THR A 183 18.92 -7.39 4.33
N THR A 184 18.18 -7.73 3.30
CA THR A 184 18.65 -7.71 1.90
C THR A 184 19.13 -6.32 1.51
N VAL A 185 18.35 -5.28 1.82
CA VAL A 185 18.69 -3.89 1.49
C VAL A 185 19.91 -3.42 2.29
N ALA A 186 20.02 -3.77 3.56
CA ALA A 186 21.21 -3.44 4.34
C ALA A 186 22.49 -4.00 3.70
N LYS A 187 22.49 -5.26 3.30
CA LYS A 187 23.60 -5.90 2.62
C LYS A 187 23.87 -5.30 1.23
N LEU A 188 22.80 -4.98 0.51
CA LEU A 188 22.89 -4.31 -0.79
C LEU A 188 23.53 -2.92 -0.66
N LEU A 189 23.14 -2.12 0.31
CA LEU A 189 23.74 -0.80 0.57
C LEU A 189 25.19 -0.94 1.01
N ALA A 190 25.53 -1.94 1.82
CA ALA A 190 26.90 -2.25 2.17
C ALA A 190 27.74 -2.57 0.92
N ALA A 191 27.22 -3.37 0.00
CA ALA A 191 27.88 -3.67 -1.27
C ALA A 191 28.12 -2.40 -2.11
N LEU A 192 27.12 -1.53 -2.18
CA LEU A 192 27.24 -0.25 -2.91
C LEU A 192 28.37 0.63 -2.37
N VAL A 193 28.45 0.81 -1.05
CA VAL A 193 29.51 1.65 -0.45
C VAL A 193 30.88 0.99 -0.52
N GLN A 194 30.97 -0.33 -0.43
CA GLN A 194 32.22 -1.06 -0.62
C GLN A 194 32.75 -0.95 -2.05
N MET A 195 31.85 -1.05 -3.04
CA MET A 195 32.20 -0.94 -4.45
C MET A 195 32.48 0.49 -4.89
N ALA A 196 31.90 1.49 -4.25
CA ALA A 196 32.15 2.90 -4.53
C ALA A 196 33.59 3.32 -4.14
N GLY A 197 34.21 2.61 -3.23
CA GLY A 197 35.58 2.91 -2.78
C GLY A 197 35.68 4.28 -2.12
N THR A 198 36.40 5.21 -2.74
CA THR A 198 36.59 6.60 -2.24
C THR A 198 35.57 7.57 -2.85
N GLU A 199 34.81 7.16 -3.83
CA GLU A 199 33.77 7.99 -4.46
C GLU A 199 32.61 8.22 -3.52
N LYS A 200 32.00 9.41 -3.57
CA LYS A 200 30.83 9.72 -2.79
C LYS A 200 29.62 9.01 -3.39
N CYS A 201 28.87 8.31 -2.54
CA CYS A 201 27.61 7.68 -2.89
C CYS A 201 26.53 8.28 -1.98
N ARG A 202 25.64 9.11 -2.55
CA ARG A 202 24.56 9.76 -1.81
C ARG A 202 23.33 8.86 -1.81
N ILE A 203 23.02 8.28 -0.67
CA ILE A 203 21.92 7.34 -0.50
C ILE A 203 20.80 8.01 0.29
N ARG A 204 19.59 7.93 -0.21
CA ARG A 204 18.37 8.41 0.46
C ARG A 204 17.37 7.27 0.63
N LEU A 205 16.64 7.33 1.74
CA LEU A 205 15.59 6.39 2.08
C LEU A 205 14.24 7.11 2.15
N ALA A 206 13.20 6.50 1.61
CA ALA A 206 11.86 7.06 1.64
C ALA A 206 10.79 5.98 1.78
N ALA A 207 9.62 6.40 2.26
CA ALA A 207 8.42 5.58 2.36
C ALA A 207 7.17 6.45 2.16
N PRO A 208 6.01 5.89 1.80
CA PRO A 208 4.81 6.68 1.56
C PRO A 208 4.25 7.39 2.78
N THR A 209 4.45 6.84 3.98
CA THR A 209 3.90 7.38 5.23
C THR A 209 4.99 7.63 6.26
N GLY A 210 4.74 8.55 7.21
CA GLY A 210 5.67 8.85 8.31
C GLY A 210 5.97 7.62 9.16
N LYS A 211 4.98 6.79 9.41
CA LYS A 211 5.10 5.56 10.19
C LYS A 211 5.98 4.52 9.48
N ALA A 212 5.76 4.32 8.19
CA ALA A 212 6.60 3.43 7.39
C ALA A 212 8.05 3.94 7.30
N ALA A 213 8.26 5.25 7.18
CA ALA A 213 9.58 5.87 7.18
C ALA A 213 10.31 5.66 8.51
N ALA A 214 9.63 5.86 9.63
CA ALA A 214 10.18 5.63 10.97
C ALA A 214 10.58 4.17 11.16
N ARG A 215 9.73 3.25 10.74
CA ARG A 215 9.99 1.82 10.82
C ARG A 215 11.17 1.39 9.95
N LEU A 216 11.28 1.94 8.74
CA LEU A 216 12.42 1.69 7.86
C LEU A 216 13.72 2.19 8.50
N THR A 217 13.72 3.38 9.07
CA THR A 217 14.86 3.96 9.80
C THR A 217 15.35 3.01 10.89
N GLU A 218 14.44 2.52 11.73
CA GLU A 218 14.77 1.64 12.85
C GLU A 218 15.27 0.28 12.37
N SER A 219 14.53 -0.40 11.50
CA SER A 219 14.85 -1.75 11.06
C SER A 219 16.11 -1.82 10.20
N LEU A 220 16.29 -0.84 9.29
CA LEU A 220 17.49 -0.77 8.47
C LEU A 220 18.72 -0.38 9.30
N GLY A 221 18.58 0.54 10.24
CA GLY A 221 19.65 0.91 11.17
C GLY A 221 20.13 -0.28 11.99
N ALA A 222 19.20 -1.08 12.51
CA ALA A 222 19.54 -2.31 13.23
C ALA A 222 20.26 -3.33 12.35
N ALA A 223 19.83 -3.52 11.12
CA ALA A 223 20.46 -4.44 10.17
C ALA A 223 21.87 -3.97 9.76
N LEU A 224 22.06 -2.66 9.54
CA LEU A 224 23.37 -2.09 9.18
C LEU A 224 24.39 -2.21 10.30
N ARG A 225 23.98 -2.08 11.56
CA ARG A 225 24.89 -2.24 12.71
C ARG A 225 25.47 -3.65 12.84
N LYS A 226 24.81 -4.66 12.29
CA LYS A 226 25.30 -6.05 12.30
C LYS A 226 26.35 -6.32 11.23
N LEU A 227 26.56 -5.41 10.30
CA LEU A 227 27.51 -5.58 9.21
C LEU A 227 28.89 -5.01 9.58
N ASP A 228 29.93 -5.70 9.10
CA ASP A 228 31.30 -5.27 9.28
C ASP A 228 31.69 -4.25 8.20
N LEU A 229 31.62 -2.99 8.56
CA LEU A 229 31.90 -1.85 7.70
C LEU A 229 32.92 -0.93 8.36
N THR A 230 33.77 -0.31 7.55
CA THR A 230 34.69 0.75 8.02
C THR A 230 33.92 2.00 8.44
N ASP A 231 34.57 2.88 9.24
CA ASP A 231 33.92 4.14 9.64
C ASP A 231 33.61 5.05 8.44
N ALA A 232 34.47 5.05 7.43
CA ALA A 232 34.25 5.80 6.20
C ALA A 232 33.05 5.26 5.42
N GLN A 233 32.86 3.94 5.36
CA GLN A 233 31.72 3.30 4.72
C GLN A 233 30.42 3.59 5.49
N LYS A 234 30.45 3.51 6.83
CA LYS A 234 29.30 3.86 7.68
C LYS A 234 28.87 5.31 7.50
N ALA A 235 29.80 6.23 7.29
CA ALA A 235 29.52 7.66 7.08
C ALA A 235 28.74 7.92 5.77
N MET A 236 28.82 7.04 4.78
CA MET A 236 28.06 7.14 3.52
C MET A 236 26.65 6.60 3.62
N LEU A 237 26.34 5.83 4.67
CA LEU A 237 25.02 5.22 4.86
C LEU A 237 24.02 6.24 5.40
N PRO A 238 22.76 6.18 4.95
CA PRO A 238 21.71 7.07 5.46
C PRO A 238 21.37 6.69 6.91
N THR A 239 21.05 7.70 7.72
CA THR A 239 20.69 7.53 9.13
C THR A 239 19.20 7.52 9.36
N ASP A 240 18.44 8.13 8.47
CA ASP A 240 16.97 8.26 8.58
C ASP A 240 16.29 8.21 7.22
N ALA A 241 15.03 7.81 7.24
CA ALA A 241 14.12 7.82 6.11
C ALA A 241 13.15 8.99 6.21
N SER A 242 12.69 9.49 5.07
CA SER A 242 11.64 10.49 5.00
C SER A 242 10.41 9.96 4.26
N THR A 243 9.27 10.67 4.39
CA THR A 243 8.14 10.41 3.51
C THR A 243 8.45 10.85 2.08
N LEU A 244 7.77 10.24 1.10
CA LEU A 244 7.90 10.66 -0.30
C LEU A 244 7.50 12.13 -0.49
N HIS A 245 6.45 12.59 0.17
CA HIS A 245 6.02 13.99 0.13
C HIS A 245 7.12 14.93 0.62
N ARG A 246 7.77 14.59 1.72
CA ARG A 246 8.87 15.39 2.28
C ARG A 246 10.10 15.33 1.38
N LEU A 247 10.44 14.16 0.85
CA LEU A 247 11.55 13.99 -0.09
C LEU A 247 11.37 14.88 -1.32
N LEU A 248 10.18 14.89 -1.89
CA LEU A 248 9.85 15.67 -3.08
C LEU A 248 9.63 17.16 -2.79
N GLY A 249 9.58 17.56 -1.52
CA GLY A 249 9.37 18.94 -1.11
C GLY A 249 7.95 19.43 -1.37
N ALA A 250 6.96 18.64 -0.94
CA ALA A 250 5.56 19.05 -1.02
C ALA A 250 5.32 20.35 -0.25
N GLN A 251 4.59 21.28 -0.87
CA GLN A 251 4.30 22.59 -0.30
C GLN A 251 2.86 22.63 0.24
N PRO A 252 2.64 23.17 1.44
CA PRO A 252 1.29 23.29 1.99
C PRO A 252 0.39 24.13 1.07
N GLY A 253 -0.81 23.63 0.80
CA GLY A 253 -1.78 24.33 -0.04
C GLY A 253 -1.50 24.35 -1.54
N SER A 254 -0.49 23.62 -1.99
CA SER A 254 -0.12 23.49 -3.41
C SER A 254 0.01 22.04 -3.82
N GLN A 255 -0.33 21.74 -5.07
CA GLN A 255 -0.05 20.43 -5.67
C GLN A 255 1.37 20.36 -6.26
N LYS A 256 2.12 21.45 -6.20
CA LYS A 256 3.48 21.51 -6.74
C LYS A 256 4.49 20.93 -5.76
N MET A 257 5.45 20.19 -6.30
CA MET A 257 6.60 19.67 -5.57
C MET A 257 7.82 20.55 -5.86
N ARG A 258 8.69 20.72 -4.86
CA ARG A 258 9.96 21.45 -5.02
C ARG A 258 10.87 20.74 -6.03
N TYR A 259 10.90 19.41 -5.97
CA TYR A 259 11.70 18.60 -6.88
C TYR A 259 10.83 18.01 -7.98
N HIS A 260 11.28 18.14 -9.21
CA HIS A 260 10.61 17.72 -10.43
C HIS A 260 11.65 17.62 -11.57
N ALA A 261 11.22 17.35 -12.79
CA ALA A 261 12.13 17.18 -13.93
C ALA A 261 13.07 18.38 -14.16
N GLY A 262 12.61 19.61 -13.90
CA GLY A 262 13.42 20.84 -14.01
C GLY A 262 14.31 21.12 -12.79
N ASN A 263 14.12 20.41 -11.70
CA ASN A 263 14.91 20.52 -10.46
C ASN A 263 15.00 19.15 -9.80
N PRO A 264 15.83 18.24 -10.32
CA PRO A 264 15.87 16.86 -9.84
C PRO A 264 16.46 16.73 -8.44
N LEU A 265 16.17 15.62 -7.78
CA LEU A 265 16.72 15.26 -6.48
C LEU A 265 18.26 15.11 -6.57
N HIS A 266 18.92 15.44 -5.47
CA HIS A 266 20.37 15.29 -5.32
C HIS A 266 20.67 13.97 -4.61
N LEU A 267 20.75 12.89 -5.38
CA LEU A 267 21.04 11.55 -4.87
C LEU A 267 21.66 10.66 -5.94
N ASP A 268 22.34 9.62 -5.50
CA ASP A 268 22.88 8.57 -6.36
C ASP A 268 22.05 7.28 -6.25
N VAL A 269 21.53 7.00 -5.06
CA VAL A 269 20.69 5.83 -4.78
C VAL A 269 19.49 6.25 -3.94
N LEU A 270 18.31 5.82 -4.35
CA LEU A 270 17.06 5.97 -3.60
C LEU A 270 16.49 4.59 -3.31
N VAL A 271 16.21 4.33 -2.04
CA VAL A 271 15.46 3.16 -1.59
C VAL A 271 14.07 3.63 -1.16
N VAL A 272 13.04 3.03 -1.74
CA VAL A 272 11.64 3.34 -1.44
C VAL A 272 10.98 2.09 -0.88
N ASP A 273 10.58 2.12 0.38
CA ASP A 273 9.87 1.03 1.04
C ASP A 273 8.35 1.22 0.96
N GLU A 274 7.61 0.16 1.25
CA GLU A 274 6.14 0.11 1.20
C GLU A 274 5.59 0.60 -0.16
N ALA A 275 6.23 0.18 -1.24
CA ALA A 275 5.90 0.63 -2.60
C ALA A 275 4.49 0.22 -3.06
N SER A 276 3.86 -0.78 -2.43
CA SER A 276 2.46 -1.14 -2.70
C SER A 276 1.47 -0.01 -2.39
N MET A 277 1.86 0.92 -1.50
CA MET A 277 1.04 2.07 -1.11
C MET A 277 1.22 3.29 -2.02
N ILE A 278 2.09 3.22 -3.01
CA ILE A 278 2.35 4.33 -3.94
C ILE A 278 1.31 4.27 -5.06
N ASP A 279 0.52 5.34 -5.19
CA ASP A 279 -0.42 5.48 -6.30
C ASP A 279 0.29 5.91 -7.60
N LEU A 280 -0.45 5.86 -8.70
CA LEU A 280 0.10 6.22 -10.02
C LEU A 280 0.59 7.68 -10.09
N PRO A 281 -0.16 8.70 -9.62
CA PRO A 281 0.32 10.08 -9.63
C PRO A 281 1.60 10.29 -8.82
N MET A 282 1.71 9.69 -7.65
CA MET A 282 2.90 9.80 -6.80
C MET A 282 4.10 9.10 -7.45
N MET A 283 3.89 7.92 -8.04
CA MET A 283 4.94 7.22 -8.78
C MET A 283 5.47 8.07 -9.93
N ALA A 284 4.60 8.69 -10.70
CA ALA A 284 4.98 9.56 -11.81
C ALA A 284 5.77 10.80 -11.32
N ARG A 285 5.36 11.43 -10.23
CA ARG A 285 6.07 12.56 -9.63
C ARG A 285 7.46 12.17 -9.13
N LEU A 286 7.58 11.02 -8.50
CA LEU A 286 8.86 10.49 -8.05
C LEU A 286 9.80 10.25 -9.23
N ILE A 287 9.31 9.62 -10.27
CA ILE A 287 10.07 9.34 -11.49
C ILE A 287 10.58 10.64 -12.12
N ASP A 288 9.71 11.66 -12.24
CA ASP A 288 10.09 12.96 -12.81
C ASP A 288 11.21 13.67 -12.01
N ALA A 289 11.25 13.45 -10.70
CA ALA A 289 12.22 14.06 -9.81
C ALA A 289 13.56 13.32 -9.74
N LEU A 290 13.66 12.10 -10.27
CA LEU A 290 14.89 11.33 -10.21
C LEU A 290 15.93 11.90 -11.17
N PRO A 291 17.20 12.04 -10.71
CA PRO A 291 18.29 12.47 -11.60
C PRO A 291 18.59 11.37 -12.63
N PRO A 292 19.15 11.72 -13.82
CA PRO A 292 19.39 10.75 -14.90
C PRO A 292 20.32 9.59 -14.50
N HIS A 293 21.24 9.82 -13.56
CA HIS A 293 22.19 8.83 -13.06
C HIS A 293 21.72 8.10 -11.80
N GLY A 294 20.56 8.50 -11.26
CA GLY A 294 20.05 7.95 -10.00
C GLY A 294 19.60 6.51 -10.13
N ARG A 295 20.02 5.70 -9.16
CA ARG A 295 19.54 4.33 -9.00
C ARG A 295 18.37 4.33 -8.04
N VAL A 296 17.31 3.58 -8.35
CA VAL A 296 16.15 3.43 -7.47
C VAL A 296 15.85 1.96 -7.21
N ILE A 297 15.55 1.65 -5.95
CA ILE A 297 15.21 0.33 -5.48
C ILE A 297 13.86 0.42 -4.76
N PHE A 298 12.85 -0.22 -5.33
CA PHE A 298 11.52 -0.29 -4.73
C PHE A 298 11.37 -1.58 -3.92
N LEU A 299 10.88 -1.45 -2.70
CA LEU A 299 10.59 -2.56 -1.81
C LEU A 299 9.11 -2.58 -1.51
N GLY A 300 8.53 -3.75 -1.45
CA GLY A 300 7.14 -3.89 -1.04
C GLY A 300 6.67 -5.33 -1.07
N ASP A 301 5.41 -5.51 -0.78
CA ASP A 301 4.71 -6.78 -0.90
C ASP A 301 3.60 -6.60 -1.92
N ARG A 302 3.74 -7.25 -3.08
CA ARG A 302 2.79 -7.16 -4.20
C ARG A 302 1.36 -7.60 -3.84
N ASP A 303 1.22 -8.41 -2.79
CA ASP A 303 -0.05 -9.02 -2.38
C ASP A 303 -0.81 -8.19 -1.34
N GLN A 304 -0.18 -7.14 -0.79
CA GLN A 304 -0.84 -6.23 0.15
C GLN A 304 -1.80 -5.26 -0.56
N LEU A 305 -2.68 -4.66 0.22
CA LEU A 305 -3.58 -3.62 -0.27
C LEU A 305 -2.82 -2.51 -0.99
N ALA A 306 -3.33 -2.14 -2.15
CA ALA A 306 -2.87 -0.96 -2.87
C ALA A 306 -3.33 0.33 -2.17
N SER A 307 -2.82 1.48 -2.62
CA SER A 307 -3.30 2.79 -2.21
C SER A 307 -4.81 2.93 -2.45
N VAL A 308 -5.47 3.77 -1.66
CA VAL A 308 -6.87 4.15 -1.87
C VAL A 308 -7.04 4.95 -3.16
N GLU A 309 -6.02 5.73 -3.53
CA GLU A 309 -5.99 6.49 -4.78
C GLU A 309 -5.80 5.58 -6.01
N ALA A 310 -5.88 6.17 -7.19
CA ALA A 310 -5.88 5.43 -8.45
C ALA A 310 -4.58 4.64 -8.71
N GLY A 311 -4.75 3.39 -9.08
CA GLY A 311 -3.70 2.51 -9.56
C GLY A 311 -3.10 1.59 -8.50
N ALA A 312 -2.78 0.38 -8.92
CA ALA A 312 -2.03 -0.63 -8.18
C ALA A 312 -0.70 -0.87 -8.90
N VAL A 313 0.17 0.14 -8.93
CA VAL A 313 1.36 0.18 -9.80
C VAL A 313 2.32 -0.97 -9.47
N LEU A 314 2.62 -1.19 -8.19
CA LEU A 314 3.52 -2.27 -7.78
C LEU A 314 2.96 -3.65 -8.16
N GLY A 315 1.66 -3.87 -7.94
CA GLY A 315 1.00 -5.12 -8.31
C GLY A 315 1.05 -5.40 -9.80
N ASP A 316 0.80 -4.38 -10.62
CA ASP A 316 0.86 -4.49 -12.08
C ASP A 316 2.28 -4.79 -12.57
N ILE A 317 3.28 -4.14 -12.00
CA ILE A 317 4.69 -4.38 -12.34
C ILE A 317 5.11 -5.78 -11.88
N CYS A 318 4.82 -6.15 -10.64
CA CYS A 318 5.23 -7.43 -10.07
C CYS A 318 4.50 -8.63 -10.67
N SER A 319 3.41 -8.44 -11.42
CA SER A 319 2.76 -9.53 -12.16
C SER A 319 3.72 -10.18 -13.18
N TRP A 320 4.72 -9.45 -13.65
CA TRP A 320 5.74 -9.94 -14.58
C TRP A 320 6.82 -10.81 -13.94
N VAL A 321 6.86 -10.94 -12.62
CA VAL A 321 7.77 -11.87 -11.92
C VAL A 321 7.57 -13.32 -12.40
N ASN A 322 6.34 -13.70 -12.69
CA ASN A 322 6.01 -15.06 -13.13
C ASN A 322 6.53 -15.36 -14.54
N ALA A 323 6.79 -14.36 -15.35
CA ALA A 323 7.40 -14.54 -16.67
C ALA A 323 8.89 -14.94 -16.60
N GLY A 324 9.52 -14.74 -15.43
CA GLY A 324 10.92 -15.08 -15.18
C GLY A 324 11.91 -14.14 -15.86
N TYR A 325 13.19 -14.42 -15.67
CA TYR A 325 14.28 -13.66 -16.29
C TYR A 325 14.48 -14.07 -17.75
N THR A 326 15.01 -13.16 -18.55
CA THR A 326 15.53 -13.52 -19.87
C THR A 326 16.69 -14.52 -19.73
N VAL A 327 16.97 -15.31 -20.78
CA VAL A 327 18.05 -16.31 -20.77
C VAL A 327 19.40 -15.67 -20.42
N GLU A 328 19.70 -14.52 -21.03
CA GLU A 328 20.94 -13.78 -20.79
C GLU A 328 21.04 -13.26 -19.34
N ARG A 329 19.93 -12.75 -18.82
CA ARG A 329 19.87 -12.24 -17.43
C ARG A 329 20.02 -13.38 -16.42
N ALA A 330 19.35 -14.48 -16.65
CA ALA A 330 19.47 -15.67 -15.79
C ALA A 330 20.91 -16.19 -15.75
N ALA A 331 21.60 -16.19 -16.87
CA ALA A 331 23.01 -16.58 -16.96
C ALA A 331 23.91 -15.58 -16.17
N GLN A 332 23.70 -14.30 -16.32
CA GLN A 332 24.42 -13.25 -15.57
C GLN A 332 24.23 -13.40 -14.06
N LEU A 333 22.98 -13.53 -13.63
CA LEU A 333 22.64 -13.69 -12.21
C LEU A 333 23.25 -14.98 -11.64
N SER A 334 23.25 -16.08 -12.41
CA SER A 334 23.86 -17.33 -12.00
C SER A 334 25.37 -17.18 -11.77
N ARG A 335 26.07 -16.45 -12.63
CA ARG A 335 27.50 -16.15 -12.44
C ARG A 335 27.76 -15.32 -11.18
N LEU A 336 26.91 -14.32 -10.93
CA LEU A 336 27.06 -13.41 -9.79
C LEU A 336 26.75 -14.06 -8.43
N VAL A 337 25.78 -14.95 -8.37
CA VAL A 337 25.34 -15.55 -7.10
C VAL A 337 25.93 -16.93 -6.83
N GLY A 338 26.57 -17.55 -7.83
CA GLY A 338 27.18 -18.86 -7.67
C GLY A 338 26.20 -20.03 -7.58
N ALA A 339 24.96 -19.85 -8.06
CA ALA A 339 23.92 -20.88 -8.13
C ALA A 339 23.16 -20.72 -9.43
N THR A 340 22.47 -21.76 -9.89
CA THR A 340 21.70 -21.71 -11.14
C THR A 340 20.38 -20.96 -10.92
N VAL A 341 20.26 -19.77 -11.52
CA VAL A 341 19.03 -18.99 -11.53
C VAL A 341 18.24 -19.36 -12.79
N PRO A 342 16.97 -19.80 -12.66
CA PRO A 342 16.19 -20.22 -13.81
C PRO A 342 15.79 -19.07 -14.72
N ALA A 343 15.77 -19.34 -16.02
CA ALA A 343 15.20 -18.43 -17.03
C ALA A 343 13.71 -18.70 -17.22
N GLY A 344 12.97 -17.70 -17.63
CA GLY A 344 11.56 -17.82 -18.02
C GLY A 344 11.39 -17.97 -19.53
N ASP A 345 10.19 -18.33 -19.95
CA ASP A 345 9.86 -18.60 -21.36
C ASP A 345 9.36 -17.38 -22.14
N GLY A 346 9.12 -16.25 -21.45
CA GLY A 346 8.58 -15.05 -22.08
C GLY A 346 9.59 -14.31 -22.94
N GLN A 347 9.10 -13.67 -23.99
CA GLN A 347 9.92 -12.86 -24.91
C GLN A 347 9.67 -11.36 -24.79
N THR A 348 8.58 -10.95 -24.11
CA THR A 348 8.19 -9.53 -23.96
C THR A 348 8.61 -8.94 -22.64
N ALA A 349 8.65 -7.62 -22.55
CA ALA A 349 8.96 -6.85 -21.34
C ALA A 349 10.31 -7.22 -20.69
N GLY A 350 11.34 -7.51 -21.50
CA GLY A 350 12.64 -7.98 -21.01
C GLY A 350 13.29 -7.05 -20.01
N ALA A 351 13.33 -5.74 -20.26
CA ALA A 351 13.91 -4.76 -19.36
C ALA A 351 13.20 -4.73 -17.99
N LEU A 352 11.88 -4.85 -17.98
CA LEU A 352 11.09 -4.91 -16.75
C LEU A 352 11.32 -6.22 -16.00
N ARG A 353 11.18 -7.35 -16.66
CA ARG A 353 11.35 -8.69 -16.07
C ARG A 353 12.72 -8.87 -15.42
N ASP A 354 13.75 -8.37 -16.07
CA ASP A 354 15.15 -8.47 -15.62
C ASP A 354 15.47 -7.55 -14.44
N SER A 355 14.51 -6.73 -14.03
CA SER A 355 14.63 -5.77 -12.93
C SER A 355 13.84 -6.17 -11.68
N LEU A 356 13.16 -7.33 -11.72
CA LEU A 356 12.29 -7.79 -10.65
C LEU A 356 12.94 -8.93 -9.87
N CYS A 357 12.68 -8.98 -8.57
CA CYS A 357 12.99 -10.16 -7.75
C CYS A 357 11.91 -10.37 -6.70
N LEU A 358 11.48 -11.62 -6.58
CA LEU A 358 10.56 -12.05 -5.53
C LEU A 358 11.35 -12.83 -4.47
N LEU A 359 11.31 -12.35 -3.22
CA LEU A 359 11.82 -13.08 -2.06
C LEU A 359 10.81 -14.17 -1.69
N ARG A 360 11.25 -15.42 -1.68
CA ARG A 360 10.36 -16.59 -1.60
C ARG A 360 10.38 -17.27 -0.24
N THR A 361 11.44 -17.08 0.54
CA THR A 361 11.63 -17.75 1.84
C THR A 361 11.29 -16.80 2.98
N SER A 362 10.37 -17.21 3.86
CA SER A 362 10.09 -16.47 5.10
C SER A 362 10.99 -16.96 6.23
N TYR A 363 11.66 -16.03 6.90
CA TYR A 363 12.47 -16.30 8.10
C TYR A 363 11.72 -16.02 9.40
N ARG A 364 10.58 -15.35 9.33
CA ARG A 364 9.70 -15.06 10.48
C ARG A 364 8.77 -16.23 10.78
N PHE A 365 8.20 -16.83 9.72
CA PHE A 365 7.19 -17.86 9.83
C PHE A 365 7.73 -19.18 9.32
N GLY A 366 7.98 -20.10 10.26
CA GLY A 366 8.37 -21.48 9.95
C GLY A 366 7.17 -22.37 9.62
N SER A 367 7.42 -23.66 9.45
CA SER A 367 6.38 -24.66 9.17
C SER A 367 5.38 -24.85 10.32
N ASP A 368 5.73 -24.42 11.52
CA ASP A 368 4.91 -24.44 12.74
C ASP A 368 4.05 -23.17 12.92
N SER A 369 4.17 -22.19 12.02
CA SER A 369 3.40 -20.94 12.07
C SER A 369 2.10 -21.05 11.32
N GLY A 370 0.97 -20.93 12.04
CA GLY A 370 -0.34 -20.82 11.45
C GLY A 370 -0.53 -19.51 10.69
N ILE A 371 0.06 -18.41 11.17
CA ILE A 371 0.02 -17.10 10.49
C ILE A 371 0.62 -17.21 9.09
N GLY A 372 1.81 -17.79 8.97
CA GLY A 372 2.50 -17.95 7.69
C GLY A 372 1.74 -18.86 6.72
N GLN A 373 1.22 -19.97 7.20
CA GLN A 373 0.44 -20.90 6.39
C GLN A 373 -0.89 -20.30 5.95
N LEU A 374 -1.57 -19.57 6.84
CA LEU A 374 -2.81 -18.88 6.53
C LEU A 374 -2.60 -17.77 5.48
N ALA A 375 -1.57 -16.95 5.64
CA ALA A 375 -1.22 -15.90 4.68
C ALA A 375 -0.98 -16.49 3.29
N SER A 376 -0.23 -17.57 3.20
CA SER A 376 0.05 -18.26 1.93
C SER A 376 -1.22 -18.84 1.30
N ALA A 377 -2.08 -19.48 2.08
CA ALA A 377 -3.35 -20.04 1.59
C ALA A 377 -4.30 -18.95 1.09
N VAL A 378 -4.39 -17.83 1.81
CA VAL A 378 -5.21 -16.67 1.41
C VAL A 378 -4.69 -16.07 0.10
N ASN A 379 -3.39 -15.90 -0.05
CA ASN A 379 -2.80 -15.38 -1.28
C ASN A 379 -3.10 -16.24 -2.51
N ARG A 380 -3.10 -17.55 -2.35
CA ARG A 380 -3.46 -18.47 -3.42
C ARG A 380 -4.97 -18.51 -3.70
N GLY A 381 -5.79 -17.95 -2.83
CA GLY A 381 -7.24 -18.08 -2.89
C GLY A 381 -7.71 -19.52 -2.69
N ASP A 382 -6.93 -20.33 -1.99
CA ASP A 382 -7.20 -21.74 -1.74
C ASP A 382 -8.13 -21.89 -0.54
N LYS A 383 -9.41 -21.98 -0.82
CA LYS A 383 -10.49 -22.07 0.17
C LYS A 383 -10.36 -23.30 1.07
N LYS A 384 -9.99 -24.44 0.48
CA LYS A 384 -9.82 -25.69 1.21
C LYS A 384 -8.64 -25.63 2.16
N GLU A 385 -7.52 -25.06 1.71
CA GLU A 385 -6.33 -24.91 2.53
C GLU A 385 -6.54 -23.92 3.68
N VAL A 386 -7.26 -22.83 3.47
CA VAL A 386 -7.63 -21.88 4.53
C VAL A 386 -8.41 -22.60 5.64
N ASP A 387 -9.39 -23.39 5.28
CA ASP A 387 -10.14 -24.20 6.24
C ASP A 387 -9.25 -25.22 6.96
N ALA A 388 -8.40 -25.91 6.21
CA ALA A 388 -7.48 -26.90 6.76
C ALA A 388 -6.48 -26.28 7.75
N VAL A 389 -5.97 -25.07 7.47
CA VAL A 389 -5.04 -24.38 8.37
C VAL A 389 -5.69 -24.09 9.72
N PHE A 390 -6.93 -23.62 9.75
CA PHE A 390 -7.65 -23.39 11.01
C PHE A 390 -7.94 -24.69 11.78
N THR A 391 -8.15 -25.81 11.10
CA THR A 391 -8.44 -27.10 11.75
C THR A 391 -7.20 -27.82 12.24
N ARG A 392 -6.00 -27.44 11.79
CA ARG A 392 -4.72 -28.05 12.24
C ARG A 392 -4.35 -27.72 13.69
N GLY A 393 -5.01 -26.75 14.31
CA GLY A 393 -4.81 -26.43 15.72
C GLY A 393 -3.53 -25.66 16.03
N PHE A 394 -3.08 -24.78 15.11
CA PHE A 394 -1.97 -23.87 15.40
C PHE A 394 -2.31 -22.94 16.56
N SER A 395 -1.35 -22.76 17.47
CA SER A 395 -1.54 -21.95 18.67
C SER A 395 -1.52 -20.43 18.42
N ASP A 396 -0.99 -20.00 17.27
CA ASP A 396 -0.82 -18.59 16.93
C ASP A 396 -1.99 -17.99 16.14
N ILE A 397 -2.96 -18.78 15.73
CA ILE A 397 -4.15 -18.33 15.01
C ILE A 397 -5.43 -18.87 15.64
N GLU A 398 -6.49 -18.09 15.54
CA GLU A 398 -7.85 -18.51 15.91
C GLU A 398 -8.89 -17.85 15.02
N LEU A 399 -9.98 -18.58 14.74
CA LEU A 399 -11.16 -18.06 14.06
C LEU A 399 -12.35 -18.22 14.99
N LYS A 400 -12.99 -17.09 15.33
CA LYS A 400 -14.17 -17.04 16.20
C LYS A 400 -15.38 -16.57 15.41
N PRO A 401 -16.58 -17.10 15.70
CA PRO A 401 -17.79 -16.77 14.94
C PRO A 401 -18.24 -15.33 15.18
N GLN A 402 -19.00 -14.80 14.22
CA GLN A 402 -19.70 -13.53 14.29
C GLN A 402 -21.12 -13.70 13.74
N HIS A 403 -21.98 -14.38 14.53
CA HIS A 403 -23.34 -14.70 14.13
C HIS A 403 -24.41 -14.03 15.01
N SER A 404 -24.03 -13.54 16.19
CA SER A 404 -24.96 -13.04 17.18
C SER A 404 -24.43 -11.83 17.94
N THR A 405 -25.32 -11.18 18.71
CA THR A 405 -24.91 -10.12 19.64
C THR A 405 -24.00 -10.64 20.74
N ASP A 406 -24.16 -11.90 21.16
CA ASP A 406 -23.27 -12.53 22.14
C ASP A 406 -21.86 -12.72 21.59
N ASP A 407 -21.74 -13.09 20.31
CA ASP A 407 -20.45 -13.17 19.62
C ASP A 407 -19.76 -11.80 19.55
N TYR A 408 -20.52 -10.76 19.27
CA TYR A 408 -20.01 -9.38 19.27
C TYR A 408 -19.49 -8.96 20.66
N ALA A 409 -20.25 -9.24 21.70
CA ALA A 409 -19.84 -8.97 23.07
C ALA A 409 -18.59 -9.76 23.47
N ALA A 410 -18.51 -11.03 23.07
CA ALA A 410 -17.35 -11.88 23.32
C ALA A 410 -16.10 -11.35 22.61
N MET A 411 -16.24 -10.85 21.38
CA MET A 411 -15.15 -10.22 20.64
C MET A 411 -14.62 -8.96 21.36
N LEU A 412 -15.52 -8.11 21.87
CA LEU A 412 -15.13 -6.93 22.65
C LEU A 412 -14.44 -7.31 23.97
N ASP A 413 -14.89 -8.36 24.65
CA ASP A 413 -14.22 -8.89 25.84
C ASP A 413 -12.81 -9.41 25.53
N ASP A 414 -12.65 -10.11 24.41
CA ASP A 414 -11.33 -10.54 23.94
C ASP A 414 -10.41 -9.34 23.66
N ALA A 415 -10.94 -8.28 23.06
CA ALA A 415 -10.18 -7.05 22.82
C ALA A 415 -9.76 -6.39 24.14
N ARG A 416 -10.65 -6.38 25.13
CA ARG A 416 -10.34 -5.87 26.47
C ARG A 416 -9.19 -6.67 27.11
N ALA A 417 -9.21 -7.98 26.98
CA ALA A 417 -8.10 -8.84 27.41
C ALA A 417 -6.81 -8.58 26.59
N GLY A 418 -6.93 -8.37 25.30
CA GLY A 418 -5.81 -8.05 24.43
C GLY A 418 -5.12 -6.74 24.77
N TYR A 419 -5.88 -5.73 25.17
CA TYR A 419 -5.35 -4.46 25.69
C TYR A 419 -5.03 -4.50 27.20
N GLY A 420 -5.08 -5.67 27.83
CA GLY A 420 -4.92 -5.82 29.27
C GLY A 420 -3.63 -5.23 29.83
N HIS A 421 -2.51 -5.48 29.17
CA HIS A 421 -1.21 -4.93 29.58
C HIS A 421 -1.19 -3.40 29.50
N TYR A 422 -1.71 -2.83 28.42
CA TYR A 422 -1.86 -1.38 28.27
C TYR A 422 -2.73 -0.78 29.38
N LEU A 423 -3.89 -1.38 29.65
CA LEU A 423 -4.81 -0.92 30.67
C LEU A 423 -4.21 -1.02 32.08
N GLN A 424 -3.41 -2.05 32.35
CA GLN A 424 -2.70 -2.20 33.62
C GLN A 424 -1.67 -1.07 33.81
N LEU A 425 -0.89 -0.76 32.76
CA LEU A 425 0.10 0.32 32.82
C LEU A 425 -0.54 1.70 33.01
N LEU A 426 -1.74 1.90 32.46
CA LEU A 426 -2.51 3.12 32.75
C LEU A 426 -2.86 3.26 34.24
N ARG A 427 -3.31 2.17 34.87
CA ARG A 427 -3.62 2.16 36.31
C ARG A 427 -2.40 2.41 37.18
N GLU A 428 -1.26 1.87 36.77
CA GLU A 428 0.02 2.03 37.48
C GLU A 428 0.68 3.38 37.21
N GLN A 429 0.09 4.22 36.37
CA GLN A 429 0.65 5.51 35.94
C GLN A 429 2.10 5.38 35.43
N ALA A 430 2.36 4.34 34.64
CA ALA A 430 3.67 4.09 34.04
C ALA A 430 4.12 5.25 33.15
N ASP A 431 5.42 5.31 32.85
CA ASP A 431 5.98 6.33 31.98
C ASP A 431 5.33 6.28 30.60
N PRO A 432 5.12 7.45 29.96
CA PRO A 432 4.46 7.51 28.64
C PRO A 432 5.10 6.62 27.58
N GLU A 433 6.41 6.48 27.57
CA GLU A 433 7.14 5.61 26.65
C GLU A 433 6.72 4.14 26.79
N VAL A 434 6.61 3.67 28.03
CA VAL A 434 6.20 2.30 28.35
C VAL A 434 4.74 2.06 27.97
N VAL A 435 3.88 3.02 28.24
CA VAL A 435 2.46 2.98 27.90
C VAL A 435 2.25 2.91 26.38
N LEU A 436 2.97 3.75 25.63
CA LEU A 436 2.91 3.75 24.16
C LEU A 436 3.37 2.42 23.57
N ALA A 437 4.47 1.85 24.06
CA ALA A 437 4.96 0.55 23.61
C ALA A 437 3.93 -0.56 23.87
N ALA A 438 3.29 -0.56 25.02
CA ALA A 438 2.26 -1.54 25.37
C ALA A 438 1.01 -1.41 24.48
N PHE A 439 0.63 -0.20 24.09
CA PHE A 439 -0.49 0.00 23.18
C PHE A 439 -0.24 -0.65 21.81
N GLY A 440 1.00 -0.64 21.33
CA GLY A 440 1.41 -1.28 20.07
C GLY A 440 1.46 -2.81 20.09
N GLU A 441 1.27 -3.45 21.24
CA GLU A 441 1.29 -4.92 21.34
C GLU A 441 0.03 -5.59 20.79
N TYR A 442 -1.11 -4.93 20.87
CA TYR A 442 -2.41 -5.43 20.41
C TYR A 442 -3.11 -4.37 19.57
N GLN A 443 -3.79 -4.79 18.50
CA GLN A 443 -4.60 -3.88 17.70
C GLN A 443 -5.83 -4.57 17.15
N LEU A 444 -6.99 -3.94 17.36
CA LEU A 444 -8.25 -4.33 16.75
C LEU A 444 -8.36 -3.68 15.36
N LEU A 445 -8.51 -4.51 14.35
CA LEU A 445 -8.57 -4.10 12.93
C LEU A 445 -9.94 -4.40 12.34
N CYS A 446 -10.41 -3.52 11.46
CA CYS A 446 -11.68 -3.69 10.76
C CYS A 446 -11.58 -3.24 9.30
N ALA A 447 -12.59 -3.57 8.50
CA ALA A 447 -12.66 -3.22 7.10
C ALA A 447 -13.33 -1.87 6.83
N LEU A 448 -14.26 -1.46 7.71
CA LEU A 448 -15.18 -0.34 7.49
C LEU A 448 -14.87 0.83 8.41
N ARG A 449 -15.24 2.04 7.98
CA ARG A 449 -15.12 3.25 8.81
C ARG A 449 -16.31 3.44 9.74
N GLU A 450 -17.49 3.08 9.29
CA GLU A 450 -18.76 3.33 9.99
C GLU A 450 -19.54 2.05 10.26
N GLY A 451 -20.53 2.16 11.11
CA GLY A 451 -21.38 1.06 11.49
C GLY A 451 -20.83 0.21 12.64
N PRO A 452 -21.58 -0.80 13.10
CA PRO A 452 -21.19 -1.62 14.25
C PRO A 452 -19.91 -2.43 14.03
N TRP A 453 -19.55 -2.72 12.79
CA TRP A 453 -18.36 -3.47 12.38
C TRP A 453 -17.23 -2.55 11.86
N GLY A 454 -17.44 -1.26 11.96
CA GLY A 454 -16.47 -0.23 11.53
C GLY A 454 -15.81 0.47 12.71
N VAL A 455 -14.89 1.37 12.38
CA VAL A 455 -14.10 2.13 13.37
C VAL A 455 -14.99 2.86 14.37
N SER A 456 -16.01 3.58 13.90
CA SER A 456 -16.88 4.37 14.74
C SER A 456 -17.68 3.52 15.74
N GLY A 457 -18.33 2.47 15.24
CA GLY A 457 -19.12 1.58 16.09
C GLY A 457 -18.29 0.76 17.06
N LEU A 458 -17.17 0.20 16.60
CA LEU A 458 -16.27 -0.59 17.46
C LEU A 458 -15.66 0.26 18.56
N ASN A 459 -15.18 1.46 18.24
CA ASN A 459 -14.63 2.37 19.25
C ASN A 459 -15.68 2.75 20.30
N GLN A 460 -16.88 3.09 19.85
CA GLN A 460 -17.97 3.47 20.75
C GLN A 460 -18.36 2.33 21.70
N GLN A 461 -18.56 1.13 21.17
CA GLN A 461 -18.92 -0.04 21.97
C GLN A 461 -17.81 -0.46 22.92
N PHE A 462 -16.57 -0.36 22.48
CA PHE A 462 -15.41 -0.69 23.29
C PHE A 462 -15.23 0.31 24.44
N GLU A 463 -15.40 1.60 24.17
CA GLU A 463 -15.37 2.64 25.21
C GLU A 463 -16.47 2.43 26.27
N GLN A 464 -17.66 2.03 25.84
CA GLN A 464 -18.76 1.68 26.78
C GLN A 464 -18.39 0.47 27.65
N LEU A 465 -17.77 -0.55 27.07
CA LEU A 465 -17.32 -1.72 27.82
C LEU A 465 -16.25 -1.35 28.85
N LEU A 466 -15.26 -0.57 28.46
CA LEU A 466 -14.20 -0.11 29.37
C LEU A 466 -14.74 0.78 30.49
N THR A 467 -15.71 1.61 30.19
CA THR A 467 -16.41 2.44 31.20
C THR A 467 -17.16 1.58 32.19
N HIS A 468 -17.87 0.56 31.72
CA HIS A 468 -18.57 -0.39 32.56
C HIS A 468 -17.63 -1.12 33.53
N HIS A 469 -16.44 -1.48 33.09
CA HIS A 469 -15.41 -2.12 33.90
C HIS A 469 -14.53 -1.12 34.66
N ARG A 470 -14.85 0.18 34.61
CA ARG A 470 -14.11 1.27 35.28
C ARG A 470 -12.63 1.33 34.91
N GLN A 471 -12.31 0.90 33.70
CA GLN A 471 -10.95 0.94 33.16
C GLN A 471 -10.62 2.26 32.46
N ILE A 472 -11.66 2.99 32.05
CA ILE A 472 -11.58 4.39 31.63
C ILE A 472 -12.65 5.19 32.35
N VAL A 473 -12.39 6.48 32.53
CA VAL A 473 -13.32 7.41 33.20
C VAL A 473 -13.68 8.53 32.23
N PRO A 474 -14.86 8.44 31.57
CA PRO A 474 -15.30 9.50 30.66
C PRO A 474 -15.52 10.81 31.42
N GLN A 475 -15.13 11.92 30.77
CA GLN A 475 -15.38 13.25 31.32
C GLN A 475 -16.70 13.83 30.77
N ARG A 476 -17.45 14.54 31.59
CA ARG A 476 -18.64 15.26 31.13
C ARG A 476 -18.24 16.37 30.16
N HIS A 477 -18.89 16.42 29.03
CA HIS A 477 -18.69 17.43 27.97
C HIS A 477 -17.32 17.37 27.26
N SER A 478 -16.57 16.28 27.41
CA SER A 478 -15.29 16.10 26.74
C SER A 478 -15.19 14.70 26.15
N ARG A 479 -14.58 14.59 24.98
CA ARG A 479 -14.21 13.30 24.40
C ARG A 479 -12.92 12.74 24.98
N TRP A 480 -12.19 13.55 25.76
CA TRP A 480 -10.89 13.18 26.30
C TRP A 480 -11.05 12.45 27.63
N TYR A 481 -10.32 11.37 27.76
CA TYR A 481 -10.16 10.62 28.99
C TYR A 481 -8.74 10.07 29.02
N GLU A 482 -8.22 9.77 30.19
CA GLU A 482 -6.89 9.18 30.32
C GLU A 482 -6.87 7.79 29.68
N GLY A 483 -5.88 7.57 28.82
CA GLY A 483 -5.73 6.33 28.05
C GLY A 483 -6.41 6.31 26.70
N ARG A 484 -7.08 7.40 26.29
CA ARG A 484 -7.67 7.46 24.95
C ARG A 484 -6.58 7.38 23.89
N PRO A 485 -6.56 6.30 23.06
CA PRO A 485 -5.67 6.27 21.93
C PRO A 485 -6.25 7.09 20.79
N VAL A 486 -5.40 7.82 20.09
CA VAL A 486 -5.80 8.59 18.91
C VAL A 486 -4.89 8.34 17.75
N MET A 487 -5.47 8.40 16.56
CA MET A 487 -4.73 8.34 15.30
C MET A 487 -4.93 9.64 14.54
N ILE A 488 -3.82 10.24 14.13
CA ILE A 488 -3.83 11.45 13.30
C ILE A 488 -4.34 11.09 11.91
N THR A 489 -5.28 11.85 11.40
CA THR A 489 -5.86 11.64 10.06
C THR A 489 -5.50 12.74 9.06
N ARG A 490 -4.86 13.81 9.53
CA ARG A 490 -4.40 14.92 8.70
C ARG A 490 -2.99 15.34 9.09
N ASN A 491 -2.13 15.51 8.10
CA ASN A 491 -0.75 15.93 8.32
C ASN A 491 -0.66 17.34 8.92
N ASP A 492 0.23 17.51 9.89
CA ASP A 492 0.63 18.79 10.46
C ASP A 492 2.15 18.82 10.56
N SER A 493 2.79 19.42 9.59
CA SER A 493 4.26 19.49 9.53
C SER A 493 4.87 20.37 10.62
N ALA A 494 4.14 21.39 11.08
CA ALA A 494 4.59 22.27 12.18
C ALA A 494 4.70 21.50 13.50
N LEU A 495 3.78 20.58 13.76
CA LEU A 495 3.83 19.69 14.91
C LEU A 495 4.68 18.44 14.69
N GLY A 496 5.03 18.13 13.44
CA GLY A 496 5.71 16.88 13.09
C GLY A 496 4.82 15.65 13.21
N LEU A 497 3.50 15.83 13.13
CA LEU A 497 2.51 14.76 13.19
C LEU A 497 1.93 14.49 11.80
N PHE A 498 1.83 13.22 11.45
CA PHE A 498 1.40 12.80 10.13
C PHE A 498 0.26 11.80 10.20
N ASN A 499 -0.49 11.69 9.11
CA ASN A 499 -1.57 10.74 8.97
C ASN A 499 -1.09 9.32 9.32
N GLY A 500 -1.77 8.67 10.23
CA GLY A 500 -1.43 7.34 10.73
C GLY A 500 -0.64 7.33 12.04
N ASP A 501 -0.12 8.46 12.51
CA ASP A 501 0.57 8.54 13.80
C ASP A 501 -0.40 8.25 14.94
N ILE A 502 0.04 7.40 15.88
CA ILE A 502 -0.73 6.98 17.05
C ILE A 502 -0.17 7.64 18.30
N GLY A 503 -1.06 8.24 19.06
CA GLY A 503 -0.74 8.79 20.37
C GLY A 503 -1.71 8.34 21.43
N VAL A 504 -1.35 8.55 22.70
CA VAL A 504 -2.21 8.24 23.85
C VAL A 504 -2.35 9.46 24.75
N ALA A 505 -3.56 9.68 25.25
CA ALA A 505 -3.86 10.76 26.19
C ALA A 505 -3.49 10.35 27.60
N LEU A 506 -2.60 11.11 28.22
CA LEU A 506 -2.16 10.88 29.60
C LEU A 506 -2.03 12.23 30.35
N ASP A 507 -2.39 12.23 31.63
CA ASP A 507 -2.10 13.33 32.54
C ASP A 507 -0.92 12.92 33.46
N ARG A 508 0.19 13.64 33.34
CA ARG A 508 1.41 13.39 34.13
C ARG A 508 1.83 14.64 34.95
N GLY A 509 0.82 15.38 35.40
CA GLY A 509 1.02 16.55 36.29
C GLY A 509 0.76 17.90 35.62
N ASP A 510 0.83 17.98 34.29
CA ASP A 510 0.64 19.23 33.53
C ASP A 510 -0.71 19.29 32.80
N GLY A 511 -1.70 18.54 33.25
CA GLY A 511 -2.98 18.38 32.57
C GLY A 511 -2.94 17.28 31.51
N MET A 512 -4.09 17.11 30.85
CA MET A 512 -4.20 16.11 29.78
C MET A 512 -3.38 16.52 28.56
N ARG A 513 -2.48 15.63 28.12
CA ARG A 513 -1.69 15.79 26.92
C ARG A 513 -1.74 14.51 26.11
N VAL A 514 -1.53 14.62 24.80
CA VAL A 514 -1.44 13.46 23.91
C VAL A 514 0.02 13.20 23.57
N TRP A 515 0.48 12.01 23.85
CA TRP A 515 1.87 11.61 23.75
C TRP A 515 2.09 10.75 22.50
N PHE A 516 3.10 11.12 21.69
CA PHE A 516 3.43 10.43 20.45
C PHE A 516 4.89 9.98 20.43
N PRO A 517 5.17 8.75 19.99
CA PRO A 517 6.54 8.35 19.69
C PRO A 517 6.99 9.05 18.40
N MET A 518 8.19 9.63 18.40
CA MET A 518 8.76 10.33 17.27
C MET A 518 9.78 9.46 16.54
N PRO A 519 10.04 9.71 15.24
CA PRO A 519 10.99 8.92 14.44
C PRO A 519 12.42 8.89 14.99
N ASP A 520 12.83 9.92 15.72
CA ASP A 520 14.16 10.02 16.36
C ASP A 520 14.28 9.23 17.69
N GLY A 521 13.22 8.50 18.06
CA GLY A 521 13.16 7.75 19.32
C GLY A 521 12.74 8.56 20.53
N THR A 522 12.52 9.85 20.38
CA THR A 522 11.98 10.71 21.45
C THR A 522 10.47 10.61 21.55
N ILE A 523 9.90 11.14 22.62
CA ILE A 523 8.45 11.22 22.84
C ILE A 523 8.05 12.68 22.90
N LYS A 524 7.02 13.03 22.14
CA LYS A 524 6.46 14.37 22.10
C LYS A 524 5.07 14.39 22.69
N SER A 525 4.77 15.39 23.51
CA SER A 525 3.41 15.63 24.01
C SER A 525 2.83 16.89 23.39
N VAL A 526 1.54 16.85 23.10
CA VAL A 526 0.80 17.95 22.48
C VAL A 526 -0.50 18.15 23.26
N GLN A 527 -0.90 19.40 23.44
CA GLN A 527 -2.20 19.72 24.04
C GLN A 527 -3.31 19.22 23.10
N PRO A 528 -4.39 18.61 23.63
CA PRO A 528 -5.49 18.10 22.82
C PRO A 528 -6.09 19.13 21.85
N SER A 529 -6.19 20.38 22.28
CA SER A 529 -6.73 21.48 21.45
C SER A 529 -5.85 21.85 20.25
N ARG A 530 -4.58 21.45 20.25
CA ARG A 530 -3.64 21.72 19.15
C ARG A 530 -3.52 20.60 18.15
N LEU A 531 -4.13 19.45 18.42
CA LEU A 531 -4.05 18.31 17.51
C LEU A 531 -4.72 18.61 16.17
N PRO A 532 -4.11 18.18 15.06
CA PRO A 532 -4.83 18.13 13.79
C PRO A 532 -6.00 17.14 13.87
N GLU A 533 -6.75 17.02 12.80
CA GLU A 533 -7.85 16.06 12.70
C GLU A 533 -7.37 14.65 13.07
N HIS A 534 -8.15 13.97 13.92
CA HIS A 534 -7.81 12.67 14.51
C HIS A 534 -9.07 11.87 14.83
N ASP A 535 -8.89 10.56 14.98
CA ASP A 535 -9.92 9.61 15.41
C ASP A 535 -9.48 8.86 16.65
N THR A 536 -10.42 8.36 17.44
CA THR A 536 -10.14 7.36 18.49
C THR A 536 -9.62 6.08 17.83
N ALA A 537 -8.63 5.44 18.41
CA ALA A 537 -7.85 4.37 17.77
C ALA A 537 -7.83 3.04 18.54
N TRP A 538 -8.84 2.72 19.34
CA TRP A 538 -9.00 1.34 19.84
C TRP A 538 -9.17 0.37 18.68
N ALA A 539 -9.97 0.74 17.69
CA ALA A 539 -10.09 0.07 16.41
C ALA A 539 -9.60 1.00 15.29
N MET A 540 -8.97 0.43 14.28
CA MET A 540 -8.59 1.12 13.05
C MET A 540 -8.86 0.24 11.84
N THR A 541 -8.97 0.84 10.66
CA THR A 541 -9.08 0.07 9.42
C THR A 541 -7.77 -0.63 9.10
N VAL A 542 -7.87 -1.74 8.36
CA VAL A 542 -6.69 -2.45 7.84
C VAL A 542 -5.86 -1.50 6.96
N HIS A 543 -6.49 -0.65 6.16
CA HIS A 543 -5.79 0.35 5.35
C HIS A 543 -4.90 1.27 6.18
N LYS A 544 -5.42 1.77 7.30
CA LYS A 544 -4.65 2.65 8.21
C LYS A 544 -3.54 1.91 8.96
N SER A 545 -3.62 0.59 9.07
CA SER A 545 -2.59 -0.23 9.71
C SER A 545 -1.41 -0.55 8.81
N GLN A 546 -1.47 -0.23 7.52
CA GLN A 546 -0.37 -0.49 6.60
C GLN A 546 0.91 0.22 7.05
N GLY A 547 2.04 -0.48 6.95
CA GLY A 547 3.31 -0.02 7.51
C GLY A 547 3.47 -0.26 9.01
N SER A 548 2.45 -0.82 9.69
CA SER A 548 2.50 -1.18 11.10
C SER A 548 2.50 -2.69 11.30
N GLU A 549 3.04 -3.13 12.43
CA GLU A 549 2.93 -4.51 12.88
C GLU A 549 2.63 -4.53 14.37
N PHE A 550 1.92 -5.56 14.79
CA PHE A 550 1.50 -5.74 16.19
C PHE A 550 1.86 -7.15 16.63
N THR A 551 2.19 -7.32 17.89
CA THR A 551 2.43 -8.65 18.46
C THR A 551 1.19 -9.53 18.28
N HIS A 552 0.01 -8.96 18.56
CA HIS A 552 -1.28 -9.60 18.39
C HIS A 552 -2.21 -8.70 17.57
N ALA A 553 -2.57 -9.14 16.37
CA ALA A 553 -3.57 -8.47 15.54
C ALA A 553 -4.90 -9.22 15.61
N ALA A 554 -6.00 -8.48 15.72
CA ALA A 554 -7.36 -9.02 15.74
C ALA A 554 -8.16 -8.39 14.62
N LEU A 555 -8.60 -9.20 13.64
CA LEU A 555 -9.40 -8.74 12.51
C LEU A 555 -10.87 -9.06 12.74
N VAL A 556 -11.72 -8.03 12.65
CA VAL A 556 -13.17 -8.16 12.71
C VAL A 556 -13.74 -7.89 11.32
N LEU A 557 -14.41 -8.87 10.73
CA LEU A 557 -15.10 -8.72 9.46
C LEU A 557 -16.57 -8.41 9.68
N PRO A 558 -17.21 -7.65 8.77
CA PRO A 558 -18.66 -7.42 8.85
C PRO A 558 -19.43 -8.71 8.59
N THR A 559 -20.73 -8.69 8.92
CA THR A 559 -21.61 -9.83 8.72
C THR A 559 -22.17 -9.94 7.30
N GLN A 560 -22.00 -8.90 6.49
CA GLN A 560 -22.38 -8.88 5.08
C GLN A 560 -21.18 -8.61 4.22
N ILE A 561 -21.11 -9.27 3.05
CA ILE A 561 -20.03 -9.02 2.10
C ILE A 561 -20.19 -7.63 1.48
N VAL A 562 -19.10 -6.87 1.49
CA VAL A 562 -19.00 -5.55 0.86
C VAL A 562 -17.72 -5.51 0.01
N PRO A 563 -17.65 -4.66 -1.03
CA PRO A 563 -16.53 -4.68 -1.98
C PRO A 563 -15.14 -4.50 -1.35
N VAL A 564 -15.03 -3.79 -0.25
CA VAL A 564 -13.75 -3.56 0.45
C VAL A 564 -13.22 -4.83 1.12
N VAL A 565 -14.09 -5.79 1.43
CA VAL A 565 -13.71 -7.06 2.05
C VAL A 565 -13.22 -8.00 0.95
N SER A 566 -11.93 -7.97 0.70
CA SER A 566 -11.24 -8.64 -0.39
C SER A 566 -10.13 -9.55 0.14
N ARG A 567 -9.58 -10.38 -0.74
CA ARG A 567 -8.39 -11.20 -0.46
C ARG A 567 -7.24 -10.34 0.04
N GLU A 568 -6.97 -9.24 -0.62
CA GLU A 568 -5.87 -8.32 -0.30
C GLU A 568 -6.05 -7.69 1.09
N LEU A 569 -7.29 -7.34 1.46
CA LEU A 569 -7.57 -6.83 2.80
C LEU A 569 -7.30 -7.88 3.87
N VAL A 570 -7.79 -9.09 3.66
CA VAL A 570 -7.58 -10.21 4.62
C VAL A 570 -6.09 -10.54 4.74
N TYR A 571 -5.39 -10.66 3.62
CA TYR A 571 -3.95 -10.90 3.61
C TYR A 571 -3.18 -9.80 4.33
N THR A 572 -3.49 -8.54 4.05
CA THR A 572 -2.84 -7.40 4.71
C THR A 572 -3.05 -7.43 6.22
N ALA A 573 -4.27 -7.74 6.68
CA ALA A 573 -4.56 -7.86 8.10
C ALA A 573 -3.77 -8.99 8.76
N ILE A 574 -3.70 -10.16 8.14
CA ILE A 574 -2.93 -11.31 8.63
C ILE A 574 -1.45 -10.92 8.80
N THR A 575 -0.91 -10.20 7.85
CA THR A 575 0.51 -9.81 7.83
C THR A 575 0.84 -8.68 8.80
N ARG A 576 -0.17 -8.09 9.48
CA ARG A 576 0.06 -7.17 10.61
C ARG A 576 0.45 -7.91 11.88
N ALA A 577 0.16 -9.20 11.99
CA ALA A 577 0.44 -10.00 13.17
C ALA A 577 1.88 -10.52 13.16
N LYS A 578 2.61 -10.29 14.26
CA LYS A 578 3.96 -10.85 14.46
C LYS A 578 3.91 -12.23 15.12
N ALA A 579 3.10 -12.38 16.16
CA ALA A 579 3.09 -13.57 17.01
C ALA A 579 1.73 -14.24 17.12
N ARG A 580 0.63 -13.46 17.06
CA ARG A 580 -0.72 -14.00 17.22
C ARG A 580 -1.71 -13.25 16.34
N LEU A 581 -2.64 -14.01 15.76
CA LEU A 581 -3.74 -13.51 14.96
C LEU A 581 -5.06 -14.06 15.47
N SER A 582 -6.01 -13.18 15.75
CA SER A 582 -7.41 -13.55 16.01
C SER A 582 -8.28 -13.03 14.88
N MET A 583 -9.16 -13.86 14.34
CA MET A 583 -10.12 -13.46 13.32
C MET A 583 -11.54 -13.68 13.85
N TYR A 584 -12.38 -12.67 13.68
CA TYR A 584 -13.79 -12.68 14.06
C TYR A 584 -14.63 -12.53 12.81
N ALA A 585 -15.12 -13.64 12.30
CA ALA A 585 -15.83 -13.68 11.02
C ALA A 585 -16.72 -14.90 10.91
N ASP A 586 -17.81 -14.77 10.15
CA ASP A 586 -18.49 -15.93 9.58
C ASP A 586 -17.54 -16.61 8.58
N LYS A 587 -17.38 -17.91 8.71
CA LYS A 587 -16.53 -18.73 7.84
C LYS A 587 -16.91 -18.59 6.35
N ASN A 588 -18.20 -18.59 6.03
CA ASN A 588 -18.66 -18.44 4.65
C ASN A 588 -18.31 -17.06 4.08
N LEU A 589 -18.42 -16.01 4.89
CA LEU A 589 -18.04 -14.66 4.49
C LEU A 589 -16.52 -14.56 4.27
N LEU A 590 -15.71 -15.17 5.13
CA LEU A 590 -14.27 -15.24 4.96
C LEU A 590 -13.90 -15.93 3.65
N ILE A 591 -14.53 -17.04 3.32
CA ILE A 591 -14.32 -17.77 2.07
C ILE A 591 -14.69 -16.90 0.86
N GLN A 592 -15.81 -16.18 0.93
CA GLN A 592 -16.20 -15.23 -0.13
C GLN A 592 -15.18 -14.09 -0.28
N ALA A 593 -14.69 -13.55 0.83
CA ALA A 593 -13.66 -12.50 0.82
C ALA A 593 -12.39 -12.96 0.10
N ILE A 594 -11.93 -14.17 0.39
CA ILE A 594 -10.74 -14.77 -0.21
C ILE A 594 -10.93 -14.99 -1.72
N ALA A 595 -12.16 -15.29 -2.15
CA ALA A 595 -12.50 -15.44 -3.57
C ALA A 595 -12.57 -14.11 -4.31
N THR A 596 -12.69 -12.98 -3.60
CA THR A 596 -12.86 -11.65 -4.18
C THR A 596 -11.53 -10.91 -4.22
N ARG A 597 -11.06 -10.60 -5.43
CA ARG A 597 -9.87 -9.77 -5.62
C ARG A 597 -10.24 -8.31 -5.80
N THR A 598 -9.41 -7.41 -5.26
CA THR A 598 -9.53 -5.99 -5.53
C THR A 598 -9.18 -5.73 -7.00
N GLU A 599 -10.11 -5.13 -7.73
CA GLU A 599 -9.89 -4.73 -9.11
C GLU A 599 -9.44 -3.27 -9.18
N ARG A 600 -8.32 -3.03 -9.82
CA ARG A 600 -7.75 -1.70 -10.10
C ARG A 600 -7.38 -1.66 -11.57
N ARG A 601 -8.34 -1.30 -12.44
CA ARG A 601 -8.14 -1.31 -13.88
C ARG A 601 -7.08 -0.31 -14.30
N SER A 602 -6.13 -0.75 -15.11
CA SER A 602 -5.00 0.01 -15.61
C SER A 602 -4.59 -0.54 -16.98
N GLY A 603 -3.87 0.26 -17.75
CA GLY A 603 -3.29 -0.18 -19.02
C GLY A 603 -1.84 -0.64 -18.92
N LEU A 604 -1.21 -0.57 -17.75
CA LEU A 604 0.23 -0.86 -17.58
C LEU A 604 0.63 -2.24 -18.07
N SER A 605 -0.04 -3.30 -17.63
CA SER A 605 0.29 -4.66 -18.03
C SER A 605 0.13 -4.88 -19.53
N ALA A 606 -0.92 -4.32 -20.13
CA ALA A 606 -1.13 -4.42 -21.58
C ALA A 606 -0.06 -3.69 -22.37
N ILE A 607 0.37 -2.52 -21.92
CA ILE A 607 1.43 -1.74 -22.58
C ILE A 607 2.77 -2.48 -22.46
N PHE A 608 3.11 -3.00 -21.27
CA PHE A 608 4.33 -3.78 -21.10
C PHE A 608 4.35 -5.05 -21.94
N ALA A 609 3.19 -5.69 -22.14
CA ALA A 609 3.08 -6.88 -22.98
C ALA A 609 3.39 -6.62 -24.48
N GLU A 610 3.25 -5.38 -24.93
CA GLU A 610 3.57 -4.97 -26.31
C GLU A 610 5.02 -4.53 -26.50
N MET A 611 5.80 -4.43 -25.41
CA MET A 611 7.20 -4.01 -25.46
C MET A 611 8.13 -5.22 -25.53
N GLU A 612 9.14 -5.16 -26.40
CA GLU A 612 10.18 -6.18 -26.56
C GLU A 612 11.17 -6.23 -25.39
#